data_dc1604d223a1fea2e85d65a74f5bc84c
#
_entry.id   dc1604d223a1fea2e85d65a74f5bc84c
#
_cell.length_a   1.000
_cell.length_b   1.000
_cell.length_c   1.000
_cell.angle_alpha   90.00
_cell.angle_beta   90.00
_cell.angle_gamma   90.00
#
_symmetry.space_group_name_H-M   'P 1'
#
loop_
_entity.id
_entity.type
_entity.pdbx_description
1 polymer ?
#
loop_
_entity_poly.entity_id
_entity_poly.type
_entity_poly.pdbx_seq_one_letter_code
_entity_poly.pdbx_strand_id
1 'polypeptide(L)'
;MPENPSPPLLVVLSGPSGVGKDAALNEMRKLDRPWHFVVTATTRSIRPGEVDGVDYIFLDEPTFLDMKDKNEFVECAQVYGNWYGVPKSQVTTGLDSGKDVILKIDVQGAATVRQMAPNALFIFMVPGSFEELRDRLSQRMTESTPQMELRLRIATQELGQAELFDRQVVNSEDHLKEAVADIDATISAEKQRDGRTPILLL
;
A
#
# COMPACT_ATOMS: atom_id res chain seq x y z
N MET A 1 -30.44 -21.06 1.44
CA MET A 1 -29.34 -21.28 0.49
C MET A 1 -28.10 -20.83 1.20
N PRO A 2 -26.96 -21.55 1.20
CA PRO A 2 -25.74 -20.98 1.74
C PRO A 2 -25.43 -19.72 0.91
N GLU A 3 -25.25 -18.58 1.58
CA GLU A 3 -24.81 -17.35 0.96
C GLU A 3 -23.48 -17.64 0.25
N ASN A 4 -23.44 -17.39 -1.05
CA ASN A 4 -22.20 -17.51 -1.80
C ASN A 4 -21.22 -16.49 -1.17
N PRO A 5 -20.06 -16.93 -0.67
CA PRO A 5 -19.16 -16.00 0.02
C PRO A 5 -18.86 -14.83 -0.90
N SER A 6 -18.96 -13.62 -0.37
CA SER A 6 -18.63 -12.40 -1.11
C SER A 6 -17.24 -12.52 -1.74
N PRO A 7 -17.06 -12.17 -3.04
CA PRO A 7 -15.78 -12.33 -3.70
C PRO A 7 -14.67 -11.52 -2.99
N PRO A 8 -13.40 -11.99 -3.02
CA PRO A 8 -12.28 -11.28 -2.43
C PRO A 8 -12.16 -9.84 -2.92
N LEU A 9 -11.67 -8.97 -2.06
CA LEU A 9 -11.33 -7.59 -2.39
C LEU A 9 -9.85 -7.47 -2.78
N LEU A 10 -9.55 -6.56 -3.67
CA LEU A 10 -8.23 -5.96 -3.82
C LEU A 10 -8.29 -4.58 -3.15
N VAL A 11 -7.54 -4.39 -2.10
CA VAL A 11 -7.49 -3.15 -1.32
C VAL A 11 -6.14 -2.49 -1.54
N VAL A 12 -6.15 -1.28 -2.03
CA VAL A 12 -4.95 -0.46 -2.24
C VAL A 12 -4.85 0.54 -1.09
N LEU A 13 -3.85 0.38 -0.24
CA LEU A 13 -3.51 1.32 0.83
C LEU A 13 -2.37 2.23 0.36
N SER A 14 -2.67 3.50 0.18
CA SER A 14 -1.71 4.51 -0.27
C SER A 14 -1.67 5.71 0.69
N GLY A 15 -0.87 6.70 0.36
CA GLY A 15 -0.68 7.90 1.16
C GLY A 15 0.77 8.37 1.10
N PRO A 16 1.09 9.58 1.59
CA PRO A 16 2.41 10.16 1.47
C PRO A 16 3.48 9.38 2.22
N SER A 17 4.74 9.60 1.81
CA SER A 17 5.88 9.10 2.57
C SER A 17 5.82 9.63 4.01
N GLY A 18 6.05 8.76 5.01
CA GLY A 18 6.01 9.16 6.43
C GLY A 18 4.64 9.13 7.09
N VAL A 19 3.53 8.89 6.35
CA VAL A 19 2.17 8.87 6.94
C VAL A 19 1.91 7.69 7.89
N GLY A 20 2.76 6.65 7.87
CA GLY A 20 2.62 5.49 8.78
C GLY A 20 2.01 4.24 8.16
N LYS A 21 2.05 4.08 6.82
CA LYS A 21 1.51 2.89 6.14
C LYS A 21 2.07 1.57 6.67
N ASP A 22 3.39 1.49 6.93
CA ASP A 22 4.02 0.27 7.46
C ASP A 22 3.52 -0.05 8.88
N ALA A 23 3.40 0.98 9.74
CA ALA A 23 2.85 0.83 11.08
C ALA A 23 1.39 0.34 11.03
N ALA A 24 0.57 0.91 10.13
CA ALA A 24 -0.81 0.49 9.93
C ALA A 24 -0.90 -0.97 9.48
N LEU A 25 -0.10 -1.40 8.49
CA LEU A 25 -0.06 -2.81 8.06
C LEU A 25 0.35 -3.75 9.19
N ASN A 26 1.34 -3.36 10.00
CA ASN A 26 1.79 -4.17 11.13
C ASN A 26 0.71 -4.30 12.21
N GLU A 27 -0.08 -3.25 12.43
CA GLU A 27 -1.23 -3.30 13.35
C GLU A 27 -2.39 -4.11 12.75
N MET A 28 -2.67 -3.95 11.44
CA MET A 28 -3.67 -4.75 10.72
C MET A 28 -3.37 -6.25 10.77
N ARG A 29 -2.09 -6.66 10.67
CA ARG A 29 -1.68 -8.07 10.76
C ARG A 29 -2.02 -8.73 12.12
N LYS A 30 -2.24 -7.94 13.17
CA LYS A 30 -2.65 -8.45 14.49
C LYS A 30 -4.15 -8.73 14.57
N LEU A 31 -4.92 -8.25 13.60
CA LEU A 31 -6.35 -8.54 13.51
C LEU A 31 -6.55 -9.93 12.91
N ASP A 32 -7.47 -10.71 13.49
CA ASP A 32 -7.85 -12.02 12.94
C ASP A 32 -8.82 -11.82 11.77
N ARG A 33 -8.25 -11.46 10.61
CA ARG A 33 -8.98 -11.21 9.37
C ARG A 33 -8.42 -12.07 8.24
N PRO A 34 -9.24 -12.53 7.30
CA PRO A 34 -8.80 -13.32 6.15
C PRO A 34 -8.13 -12.42 5.10
N TRP A 35 -7.07 -11.72 5.49
CA TRP A 35 -6.30 -10.82 4.63
C TRP A 35 -5.00 -11.45 4.17
N HIS A 36 -4.65 -11.20 2.92
CA HIS A 36 -3.35 -11.49 2.35
C HIS A 36 -2.60 -10.17 2.11
N PHE A 37 -1.52 -9.96 2.85
CA PHE A 37 -0.68 -8.78 2.70
C PHE A 37 0.39 -9.06 1.65
N VAL A 38 0.34 -8.33 0.54
CA VAL A 38 1.32 -8.46 -0.53
C VAL A 38 2.67 -7.93 -0.08
N VAL A 39 3.71 -8.70 -0.34
CA VAL A 39 5.10 -8.31 -0.10
C VAL A 39 5.65 -7.71 -1.40
N THR A 40 5.96 -6.41 -1.38
CA THR A 40 6.52 -5.66 -2.50
C THR A 40 7.97 -6.06 -2.72
N ALA A 41 8.40 -6.24 -3.98
CA ALA A 41 9.80 -6.40 -4.35
C ALA A 41 10.50 -5.05 -4.44
N THR A 42 11.78 -4.98 -4.06
CA THR A 42 12.57 -3.75 -4.16
C THR A 42 14.05 -4.04 -4.42
N THR A 43 14.73 -3.11 -5.11
CA THR A 43 16.20 -3.13 -5.29
C THR A 43 16.93 -2.33 -4.22
N ARG A 44 16.21 -1.69 -3.30
CA ARG A 44 16.80 -0.99 -2.15
C ARG A 44 17.46 -1.99 -1.21
N SER A 45 18.61 -1.61 -0.67
CA SER A 45 19.26 -2.40 0.38
C SER A 45 18.35 -2.55 1.61
N ILE A 46 18.41 -3.74 2.23
CA ILE A 46 17.72 -4.04 3.48
C ILE A 46 18.17 -3.11 4.60
N ARG A 47 17.24 -2.63 5.41
CA ARG A 47 17.54 -1.79 6.58
C ARG A 47 17.61 -2.64 7.86
N PRO A 48 18.28 -2.15 8.92
CA PRO A 48 18.26 -2.83 10.21
C PRO A 48 16.83 -3.07 10.70
N GLY A 49 16.53 -4.31 11.08
CA GLY A 49 15.22 -4.75 11.57
C GLY A 49 14.22 -5.17 10.49
N GLU A 50 14.53 -4.99 9.21
CA GLU A 50 13.71 -5.55 8.11
C GLU A 50 14.06 -7.01 7.85
N VAL A 51 13.07 -7.79 7.42
CA VAL A 51 13.18 -9.22 7.11
C VAL A 51 12.79 -9.47 5.66
N ASP A 52 13.68 -10.10 4.90
CA ASP A 52 13.42 -10.48 3.51
C ASP A 52 12.22 -11.45 3.42
N GLY A 53 11.37 -11.23 2.43
CA GLY A 53 10.13 -11.98 2.22
C GLY A 53 9.00 -11.63 3.19
N VAL A 54 9.23 -10.72 4.15
CA VAL A 54 8.23 -10.25 5.12
C VAL A 54 7.93 -8.76 4.94
N ASP A 55 8.95 -7.92 5.02
CA ASP A 55 8.81 -6.46 4.82
C ASP A 55 8.87 -6.10 3.35
N TYR A 56 9.84 -6.66 2.65
CA TYR A 56 10.05 -6.59 1.20
C TYR A 56 10.68 -7.90 0.70
N ILE A 57 10.54 -8.15 -0.62
CA ILE A 57 11.38 -9.10 -1.35
C ILE A 57 12.55 -8.28 -1.88
N PHE A 58 13.74 -8.46 -1.27
CA PHE A 58 14.93 -7.71 -1.67
C PHE A 58 15.62 -8.41 -2.85
N LEU A 59 15.66 -7.72 -4.00
CA LEU A 59 16.24 -8.22 -5.25
C LEU A 59 17.43 -7.36 -5.65
N ASP A 60 18.36 -7.94 -6.38
CA ASP A 60 19.30 -7.15 -7.16
C ASP A 60 18.60 -6.52 -8.38
N GLU A 61 19.18 -5.46 -8.91
CA GLU A 61 18.58 -4.74 -10.03
C GLU A 61 18.44 -5.59 -11.30
N PRO A 62 19.44 -6.43 -11.70
CA PRO A 62 19.28 -7.33 -12.84
C PRO A 62 18.08 -8.28 -12.71
N THR A 63 17.89 -8.91 -11.55
CA THR A 63 16.75 -9.79 -11.28
C THR A 63 15.43 -9.04 -11.37
N PHE A 64 15.37 -7.84 -10.78
CA PHE A 64 14.16 -7.02 -10.83
C PHE A 64 13.79 -6.63 -12.28
N LEU A 65 14.77 -6.23 -13.07
CA LEU A 65 14.56 -5.83 -14.46
C LEU A 65 14.14 -7.03 -15.33
N ASP A 66 14.69 -8.21 -15.11
CA ASP A 66 14.25 -9.45 -15.79
C ASP A 66 12.78 -9.76 -15.48
N MET A 67 12.35 -9.66 -14.23
CA MET A 67 10.94 -9.81 -13.83
C MET A 67 10.04 -8.75 -14.49
N LYS A 68 10.51 -7.49 -14.57
CA LYS A 68 9.80 -6.40 -15.24
C LYS A 68 9.62 -6.68 -16.74
N ASP A 69 10.66 -7.11 -17.43
CA ASP A 69 10.63 -7.43 -18.85
C ASP A 69 9.71 -8.63 -19.16
N LYS A 70 9.59 -9.56 -18.21
CA LYS A 70 8.64 -10.69 -18.25
C LYS A 70 7.22 -10.30 -17.85
N ASN A 71 6.95 -9.02 -17.55
CA ASN A 71 5.64 -8.52 -17.11
C ASN A 71 5.10 -9.24 -15.86
N GLU A 72 5.98 -9.57 -14.92
CA GLU A 72 5.63 -10.29 -13.69
C GLU A 72 5.14 -9.37 -12.55
N PHE A 73 5.16 -8.05 -12.75
CA PHE A 73 4.62 -7.08 -11.80
C PHE A 73 3.22 -6.58 -12.21
N VAL A 74 2.34 -6.37 -11.22
CA VAL A 74 1.08 -5.63 -11.38
C VAL A 74 1.38 -4.17 -11.67
N GLU A 75 2.34 -3.62 -10.94
CA GLU A 75 2.89 -2.29 -11.14
C GLU A 75 4.35 -2.28 -10.69
N CYS A 76 5.16 -1.41 -11.24
CA CYS A 76 6.47 -1.10 -10.72
C CYS A 76 6.84 0.35 -11.00
N ALA A 77 7.57 0.96 -10.07
CA ALA A 77 8.02 2.34 -10.16
C ALA A 77 9.43 2.49 -9.60
N GLN A 78 10.14 3.51 -10.07
CA GLN A 78 11.42 3.90 -9.49
C GLN A 78 11.21 5.08 -8.53
N VAL A 79 11.54 4.86 -7.26
CA VAL A 79 11.38 5.85 -6.20
C VAL A 79 12.74 6.09 -5.53
N TYR A 80 13.22 7.32 -5.55
CA TYR A 80 14.54 7.70 -5.01
C TYR A 80 15.70 6.81 -5.51
N GLY A 81 15.68 6.45 -6.82
CA GLY A 81 16.73 5.65 -7.44
C GLY A 81 16.64 4.14 -7.22
N ASN A 82 15.66 3.65 -6.46
CA ASN A 82 15.42 2.22 -6.26
C ASN A 82 14.12 1.79 -6.95
N TRP A 83 14.10 0.58 -7.46
CA TRP A 83 12.91 -0.04 -8.00
C TRP A 83 12.03 -0.61 -6.88
N TYR A 84 10.73 -0.48 -7.06
CA TYR A 84 9.69 -1.13 -6.26
C TYR A 84 8.67 -1.74 -7.20
N GLY A 85 8.17 -2.93 -6.90
CA GLY A 85 7.17 -3.58 -7.75
C GLY A 85 6.31 -4.58 -6.96
N VAL A 86 5.06 -4.70 -7.36
CA VAL A 86 4.08 -5.62 -6.78
C VAL A 86 4.07 -6.89 -7.64
N PRO A 87 4.61 -8.04 -7.16
CA PRO A 87 4.58 -9.28 -7.94
C PRO A 87 3.15 -9.76 -8.19
N LYS A 88 2.79 -10.06 -9.45
CA LYS A 88 1.47 -10.59 -9.83
C LYS A 88 1.12 -11.86 -9.07
N SER A 89 2.11 -12.74 -8.88
CA SER A 89 1.94 -14.00 -8.14
C SER A 89 1.43 -13.81 -6.71
N GLN A 90 1.86 -12.76 -6.02
CA GLN A 90 1.40 -12.43 -4.67
C GLN A 90 -0.10 -12.07 -4.65
N VAL A 91 -0.53 -11.29 -5.63
CA VAL A 91 -1.93 -10.84 -5.73
C VAL A 91 -2.84 -12.01 -6.13
N THR A 92 -2.46 -12.77 -7.16
CA THR A 92 -3.26 -13.92 -7.62
C THR A 92 -3.37 -14.99 -6.54
N THR A 93 -2.27 -15.33 -5.85
CA THR A 93 -2.29 -16.30 -4.73
C THR A 93 -3.27 -15.87 -3.62
N GLY A 94 -3.29 -14.58 -3.27
CA GLY A 94 -4.23 -14.07 -2.27
C GLY A 94 -5.69 -14.20 -2.72
N LEU A 95 -6.01 -13.71 -3.91
CA LEU A 95 -7.36 -13.75 -4.47
C LEU A 95 -7.86 -15.20 -4.65
N ASP A 96 -7.03 -16.08 -5.19
CA ASP A 96 -7.36 -17.50 -5.43
C ASP A 96 -7.59 -18.27 -4.11
N SER A 97 -6.94 -17.83 -3.02
CA SER A 97 -7.17 -18.39 -1.68
C SER A 97 -8.47 -17.90 -1.02
N GLY A 98 -9.23 -17.03 -1.68
CA GLY A 98 -10.46 -16.42 -1.13
C GLY A 98 -10.21 -15.33 -0.10
N LYS A 99 -8.98 -14.84 0.05
CA LYS A 99 -8.59 -13.77 0.98
C LYS A 99 -8.66 -12.40 0.32
N ASP A 100 -9.05 -11.39 1.08
CA ASP A 100 -8.90 -10.02 0.63
C ASP A 100 -7.42 -9.66 0.57
N VAL A 101 -6.99 -9.06 -0.54
CA VAL A 101 -5.59 -8.76 -0.82
C VAL A 101 -5.30 -7.29 -0.50
N ILE A 102 -4.31 -7.05 0.35
CA ILE A 102 -3.90 -5.71 0.77
C ILE A 102 -2.60 -5.33 0.06
N LEU A 103 -2.65 -4.30 -0.78
CA LEU A 103 -1.50 -3.70 -1.46
C LEU A 103 -1.10 -2.42 -0.74
N LYS A 104 0.19 -2.30 -0.39
CA LYS A 104 0.79 -1.05 0.09
C LYS A 104 1.66 -0.47 -1.01
N ILE A 105 1.20 0.58 -1.66
CA ILE A 105 1.89 1.24 -2.78
C ILE A 105 1.82 2.77 -2.66
N ASP A 106 2.61 3.47 -3.46
CA ASP A 106 2.53 4.92 -3.58
C ASP A 106 1.37 5.36 -4.51
N VAL A 107 1.22 6.65 -4.69
CA VAL A 107 0.14 7.21 -5.51
C VAL A 107 0.27 6.89 -7.00
N GLN A 108 1.49 6.72 -7.50
CA GLN A 108 1.74 6.36 -8.91
C GLN A 108 1.34 4.90 -9.16
N GLY A 109 1.77 4.01 -8.27
CA GLY A 109 1.36 2.61 -8.29
C GLY A 109 -0.16 2.45 -8.15
N ALA A 110 -0.80 3.23 -7.26
CA ALA A 110 -2.26 3.24 -7.12
C ALA A 110 -2.97 3.65 -8.41
N ALA A 111 -2.47 4.66 -9.13
CA ALA A 111 -3.02 5.07 -10.41
C ALA A 111 -2.90 3.96 -11.48
N THR A 112 -1.78 3.23 -11.52
CA THR A 112 -1.59 2.08 -12.41
C THR A 112 -2.56 0.95 -12.07
N VAL A 113 -2.67 0.58 -10.78
CA VAL A 113 -3.62 -0.47 -10.34
C VAL A 113 -5.07 -0.08 -10.64
N ARG A 114 -5.44 1.20 -10.53
CA ARG A 114 -6.80 1.66 -10.86
C ARG A 114 -7.16 1.44 -12.34
N GLN A 115 -6.19 1.52 -13.24
CA GLN A 115 -6.43 1.22 -14.66
C GLN A 115 -6.64 -0.29 -14.88
N MET A 116 -5.94 -1.15 -14.15
CA MET A 116 -6.00 -2.60 -14.29
C MET A 116 -7.16 -3.23 -13.52
N ALA A 117 -7.51 -2.69 -12.36
CA ALA A 117 -8.55 -3.20 -11.47
C ALA A 117 -9.40 -2.02 -10.94
N PRO A 118 -10.27 -1.42 -11.78
CA PRO A 118 -11.06 -0.23 -11.40
C PRO A 118 -12.06 -0.50 -10.28
N ASN A 119 -12.41 -1.76 -10.03
CA ASN A 119 -13.28 -2.21 -8.95
C ASN A 119 -12.53 -2.58 -7.65
N ALA A 120 -11.22 -2.32 -7.56
CA ALA A 120 -10.48 -2.39 -6.31
C ALA A 120 -10.90 -1.26 -5.36
N LEU A 121 -10.73 -1.46 -4.05
CA LEU A 121 -10.97 -0.44 -3.03
C LEU A 121 -9.69 0.37 -2.80
N PHE A 122 -9.73 1.68 -2.99
CA PHE A 122 -8.59 2.57 -2.82
C PHE A 122 -8.73 3.41 -1.56
N ILE A 123 -7.85 3.17 -0.58
CA ILE A 123 -7.81 3.89 0.70
C ILE A 123 -6.54 4.75 0.74
N PHE A 124 -6.71 6.01 1.07
CA PHE A 124 -5.62 6.96 1.23
C PHE A 124 -5.43 7.34 2.70
N MET A 125 -4.26 7.08 3.24
CA MET A 125 -3.92 7.53 4.59
C MET A 125 -3.44 9.00 4.53
N VAL A 126 -4.03 9.83 5.38
CA VAL A 126 -3.62 11.23 5.58
C VAL A 126 -3.07 11.42 7.00
N PRO A 127 -2.10 12.30 7.22
CA PRO A 127 -1.65 12.66 8.57
C PRO A 127 -2.73 13.50 9.28
N GLY A 128 -2.66 13.59 10.59
CA GLY A 128 -3.52 14.49 11.37
C GLY A 128 -3.26 15.97 11.07
N SER A 129 -2.00 16.32 10.79
CA SER A 129 -1.59 17.63 10.31
C SER A 129 -0.35 17.55 9.42
N PHE A 130 -0.07 18.63 8.68
CA PHE A 130 1.17 18.74 7.89
C PHE A 130 2.41 18.81 8.80
N GLU A 131 2.29 19.43 9.96
CA GLU A 131 3.34 19.51 10.98
C GLU A 131 3.72 18.12 11.48
N GLU A 132 2.75 17.27 11.81
CA GLU A 132 3.02 15.88 12.19
C GLU A 132 3.76 15.11 11.10
N LEU A 133 3.38 15.28 9.83
CA LEU A 133 4.05 14.63 8.72
C LEU A 133 5.50 15.09 8.59
N ARG A 134 5.73 16.40 8.70
CA ARG A 134 7.07 16.98 8.68
C ARG A 134 7.94 16.42 9.80
N ASP A 135 7.40 16.33 11.02
CA ASP A 135 8.14 15.87 12.19
C ASP A 135 8.46 14.37 12.07
N ARG A 136 7.54 13.54 11.58
CA ARG A 136 7.77 12.11 11.27
C ARG A 136 8.83 11.92 10.18
N LEU A 137 8.85 12.77 9.16
CA LEU A 137 9.88 12.75 8.12
C LEU A 137 11.23 13.15 8.71
N SER A 138 11.28 14.15 9.61
CA SER A 138 12.50 14.63 10.27
C SER A 138 13.11 13.57 11.19
N GLN A 139 12.32 12.85 11.96
CA GLN A 139 12.79 11.83 12.91
C GLN A 139 13.48 10.64 12.23
N ARG A 140 13.21 10.39 10.95
CA ARG A 140 13.88 9.32 10.17
C ARG A 140 15.26 9.70 9.68
N MET A 141 15.81 10.86 10.07
CA MET A 141 16.93 11.49 9.37
C MET A 141 18.32 11.24 9.94
N THR A 142 19.11 10.64 9.05
CA THR A 142 20.52 10.93 8.83
C THR A 142 20.74 11.81 7.56
N GLU A 143 19.71 12.49 7.05
CA GLU A 143 19.71 13.09 5.71
C GLU A 143 19.94 14.62 5.75
N SER A 144 20.48 15.17 4.64
CA SER A 144 20.75 16.60 4.51
C SER A 144 19.46 17.44 4.34
N THR A 145 19.50 18.71 4.68
CA THR A 145 18.40 19.67 4.52
C THR A 145 17.75 19.65 3.11
N PRO A 146 18.52 19.60 1.99
CA PRO A 146 17.91 19.54 0.65
C PRO A 146 17.09 18.27 0.38
N GLN A 147 17.48 17.13 0.95
CA GLN A 147 16.73 15.88 0.81
C GLN A 147 15.41 15.95 1.59
N MET A 148 15.40 16.57 2.74
CA MET A 148 14.17 16.81 3.53
C MET A 148 13.18 17.70 2.77
N GLU A 149 13.64 18.80 2.20
CA GLU A 149 12.79 19.70 1.41
C GLU A 149 12.18 18.99 0.20
N LEU A 150 12.97 18.16 -0.50
CA LEU A 150 12.47 17.37 -1.61
C LEU A 150 11.37 16.40 -1.16
N ARG A 151 11.56 15.71 -0.04
CA ARG A 151 10.56 14.78 0.52
C ARG A 151 9.26 15.49 0.92
N LEU A 152 9.36 16.65 1.57
CA LEU A 152 8.19 17.45 1.94
C LEU A 152 7.42 17.92 0.70
N ARG A 153 8.12 18.33 -0.35
CA ARG A 153 7.50 18.72 -1.62
C ARG A 153 6.75 17.55 -2.25
N ILE A 154 7.39 16.37 -2.33
CA ILE A 154 6.75 15.16 -2.86
C ILE A 154 5.54 14.80 -2.01
N ALA A 155 5.66 14.77 -0.69
CA ALA A 155 4.56 14.45 0.21
C ALA A 155 3.36 15.43 0.07
N THR A 156 3.63 16.72 -0.17
CA THR A 156 2.58 17.71 -0.46
C THR A 156 1.86 17.41 -1.78
N GLN A 157 2.62 17.02 -2.83
CA GLN A 157 2.04 16.63 -4.11
C GLN A 157 1.20 15.34 -3.98
N GLU A 158 1.68 14.36 -3.21
CA GLU A 158 0.96 13.13 -2.92
C GLU A 158 -0.35 13.40 -2.16
N LEU A 159 -0.33 14.28 -1.14
CA LEU A 159 -1.53 14.69 -0.40
C LEU A 159 -2.60 15.33 -1.32
N GLY A 160 -2.18 16.09 -2.31
CA GLY A 160 -3.10 16.67 -3.31
C GLY A 160 -3.85 15.64 -4.15
N GLN A 161 -3.47 14.36 -4.10
CA GLN A 161 -4.15 13.28 -4.82
C GLN A 161 -5.15 12.49 -3.96
N ALA A 162 -5.30 12.85 -2.68
CA ALA A 162 -6.17 12.14 -1.74
C ALA A 162 -7.63 12.03 -2.21
N GLU A 163 -8.14 13.05 -2.92
CA GLU A 163 -9.50 13.07 -3.45
C GLU A 163 -9.77 12.06 -4.58
N LEU A 164 -8.70 11.48 -5.16
CA LEU A 164 -8.81 10.44 -6.19
C LEU A 164 -9.08 9.05 -5.59
N PHE A 165 -9.07 8.93 -4.27
CA PHE A 165 -9.27 7.66 -3.55
C PHE A 165 -10.69 7.55 -3.01
N ASP A 166 -11.17 6.31 -2.86
CA ASP A 166 -12.54 6.04 -2.45
C ASP A 166 -12.77 6.38 -0.97
N ARG A 167 -11.73 6.31 -0.15
CA ARG A 167 -11.76 6.65 1.28
C ARG A 167 -10.45 7.31 1.72
N GLN A 168 -10.57 8.35 2.54
CA GLN A 168 -9.44 8.93 3.28
C GLN A 168 -9.52 8.49 4.73
N VAL A 169 -8.38 8.04 5.30
CA VAL A 169 -8.26 7.62 6.70
C VAL A 169 -7.19 8.45 7.38
N VAL A 170 -7.56 9.12 8.46
CA VAL A 170 -6.63 9.98 9.22
C VAL A 170 -5.79 9.13 10.16
N ASN A 171 -4.47 9.24 10.05
CA ASN A 171 -3.51 8.66 10.98
C ASN A 171 -2.77 9.76 11.74
N SER A 172 -3.40 10.32 12.76
CA SER A 172 -2.78 11.28 13.67
C SER A 172 -1.86 10.61 14.69
N GLU A 173 -1.07 11.42 15.39
CA GLU A 173 -0.16 10.95 16.43
C GLU A 173 -0.96 10.20 17.52
N ASP A 174 -0.42 9.09 18.00
CA ASP A 174 -1.01 8.19 18.99
C ASP A 174 -2.37 7.55 18.65
N HIS A 175 -2.92 7.79 17.42
CA HIS A 175 -4.24 7.28 17.00
C HIS A 175 -4.15 6.22 15.89
N LEU A 176 -3.04 5.47 15.84
CA LEU A 176 -2.84 4.42 14.83
C LEU A 176 -3.93 3.33 14.88
N LYS A 177 -4.39 2.97 16.09
CA LYS A 177 -5.41 1.93 16.27
C LYS A 177 -6.76 2.37 15.72
N GLU A 178 -7.11 3.62 15.89
CA GLU A 178 -8.33 4.23 15.34
C GLU A 178 -8.27 4.27 13.80
N ALA A 179 -7.13 4.65 13.23
CA ALA A 179 -6.92 4.60 11.79
C ALA A 179 -7.07 3.17 11.24
N VAL A 180 -6.52 2.18 11.92
CA VAL A 180 -6.66 0.76 11.54
C VAL A 180 -8.10 0.28 11.68
N ALA A 181 -8.83 0.71 12.71
CA ALA A 181 -10.25 0.39 12.88
C ALA A 181 -11.11 1.01 11.75
N ASP A 182 -10.80 2.24 11.30
CA ASP A 182 -11.50 2.87 10.14
C ASP A 182 -11.18 2.13 8.83
N ILE A 183 -9.93 1.67 8.64
CA ILE A 183 -9.56 0.82 7.49
C ILE A 183 -10.37 -0.50 7.52
N ASP A 184 -10.41 -1.20 8.65
CA ASP A 184 -11.16 -2.47 8.81
C ASP A 184 -12.66 -2.27 8.57
N ALA A 185 -13.24 -1.22 9.12
CA ALA A 185 -14.64 -0.86 8.92
C ALA A 185 -14.94 -0.56 7.44
N THR A 186 -14.03 0.16 6.75
CA THR A 186 -14.15 0.50 5.33
C THR A 186 -14.12 -0.76 4.46
N ILE A 187 -13.18 -1.68 4.71
CA ILE A 187 -13.09 -2.98 4.01
C ILE A 187 -14.34 -3.81 4.27
N SER A 188 -14.81 -3.87 5.51
CA SER A 188 -16.00 -4.61 5.90
C SER A 188 -17.27 -4.07 5.23
N ALA A 189 -17.42 -2.76 5.15
CA ALA A 189 -18.54 -2.11 4.47
C ALA A 189 -18.52 -2.38 2.96
N GLU A 190 -17.35 -2.27 2.32
CA GLU A 190 -17.22 -2.59 0.90
C GLU A 190 -17.52 -4.07 0.63
N LYS A 191 -17.13 -4.97 1.53
CA LYS A 191 -17.43 -6.41 1.43
C LYS A 191 -18.92 -6.72 1.44
N GLN A 192 -19.73 -5.90 2.12
CA GLN A 192 -21.18 -6.03 2.24
C GLN A 192 -21.95 -5.31 1.11
N ARG A 193 -21.27 -4.55 0.26
CA ARG A 193 -21.92 -3.83 -0.83
C ARG A 193 -22.47 -4.80 -1.87
N ASP A 194 -23.74 -4.64 -2.22
CA ASP A 194 -24.40 -5.43 -3.25
C ASP A 194 -23.82 -5.18 -4.66
N GLY A 195 -23.90 -6.20 -5.50
CA GLY A 195 -23.54 -6.08 -6.93
C GLY A 195 -22.05 -6.03 -7.20
N ARG A 196 -21.19 -6.44 -6.25
CA ARG A 196 -19.75 -6.52 -6.47
C ARG A 196 -19.40 -7.58 -7.50
N THR A 197 -18.48 -7.24 -8.37
CA THR A 197 -17.86 -8.15 -9.33
C THR A 197 -16.50 -8.65 -8.82
N PRO A 198 -16.11 -9.89 -9.14
CA PRO A 198 -14.75 -10.37 -8.84
C PRO A 198 -13.69 -9.44 -9.40
N ILE A 199 -12.55 -9.37 -8.72
CA ILE A 199 -11.37 -8.66 -9.23
C ILE A 199 -10.80 -9.45 -10.40
N LEU A 200 -10.68 -8.80 -11.54
CA LEU A 200 -9.97 -9.28 -12.72
C LEU A 200 -8.77 -8.36 -12.92
N LEU A 201 -7.57 -8.91 -12.87
CA LEU A 201 -6.36 -8.20 -13.26
C LEU A 201 -6.25 -8.28 -14.81
N LEU A 202 -6.43 -7.15 -15.47
CA LEU A 202 -6.36 -7.02 -16.93
C LEU A 202 -4.91 -7.05 -17.43
#